data_cc9f3c79a17366f3eb7e33120afcaf45
#
_entry.id   cc9f3c79a17366f3eb7e33120afcaf45
#
_cell.length_a   1.000
_cell.length_b   1.000
_cell.length_c   1.000
_cell.angle_alpha   90.00
_cell.angle_beta   90.00
_cell.angle_gamma   90.00
#
_symmetry.space_group_name_H-M   'P 1'
#
loop_
_entity.id
_entity.type
_entity.pdbx_description
1 polymer ?
#
loop_
_entity_poly.entity_id
_entity_poly.type
_entity_poly.pdbx_seq_one_letter_code
_entity_poly.pdbx_strand_id
1 'polypeptide(L)'
;KPVRPAAGFGDHAVAPLTCHIDGMYSDGTIHEGKTANERAYRAEWGDPWTDRIPEAYQVQVQHQMMLTGATRAIVSVLVLPRSQDEMGDPRAKGDAFPGELAFALAEIGYFHQYIINAEPNLHRIMTAAYDRFRQVNIIGEIPPEPRDIPDLKRLLVHPVGTVIADEQVERWSQELRAIRDELKRVGDREAELKTEILRYMRDCSMAD
;
A
#
# COMPACT_ATOMS: atom_id res chain seq x y z
N LYS A 1 10.47 21.79 -14.19
CA LYS A 1 9.03 21.44 -14.16
C LYS A 1 8.89 20.05 -14.75
N PRO A 2 8.17 19.13 -14.10
CA PRO A 2 7.90 17.83 -14.69
C PRO A 2 7.05 18.02 -15.95
N VAL A 3 7.45 17.35 -17.02
CA VAL A 3 6.66 17.26 -18.25
C VAL A 3 5.80 16.02 -18.09
N ARG A 4 4.49 16.13 -18.26
CA ARG A 4 3.63 14.93 -18.34
C ARG A 4 3.90 14.25 -19.67
N PRO A 5 4.46 13.02 -19.70
CA PRO A 5 4.53 12.27 -20.94
C PRO A 5 3.13 11.77 -21.31
N ALA A 6 2.88 11.66 -22.59
CA ALA A 6 1.80 10.81 -23.09
C ALA A 6 2.02 9.39 -22.56
N ALA A 7 0.93 8.69 -22.18
CA ALA A 7 0.97 7.33 -21.68
C ALA A 7 1.95 6.48 -22.49
N GLY A 8 3.07 6.09 -21.88
CA GLY A 8 4.09 5.30 -22.53
C GLY A 8 3.60 3.86 -22.67
N PHE A 9 3.28 3.47 -23.89
CA PHE A 9 3.11 2.07 -24.24
C PHE A 9 4.52 1.49 -24.46
N GLY A 10 5.01 0.71 -23.49
CA GLY A 10 6.21 -0.09 -23.73
C GLY A 10 5.81 -1.32 -24.55
N ASP A 11 6.32 -1.41 -25.78
CA ASP A 11 6.25 -2.63 -26.58
C ASP A 11 7.18 -3.70 -25.95
N HIS A 12 6.71 -4.35 -24.91
CA HIS A 12 7.32 -5.61 -24.50
C HIS A 12 6.74 -6.73 -25.36
N ALA A 13 7.60 -7.52 -25.99
CA ALA A 13 7.27 -8.60 -26.92
C ALA A 13 6.31 -9.65 -26.35
N VAL A 14 5.97 -9.58 -25.07
CA VAL A 14 5.26 -10.59 -24.31
C VAL A 14 3.85 -10.20 -23.91
N ALA A 15 3.57 -8.94 -23.60
CA ALA A 15 2.23 -8.45 -23.28
C ALA A 15 2.14 -6.92 -23.41
N PRO A 16 0.97 -6.36 -23.77
CA PRO A 16 0.75 -4.94 -23.66
C PRO A 16 0.69 -4.55 -22.18
N LEU A 17 1.81 -4.11 -21.64
CA LEU A 17 1.91 -3.57 -20.30
C LEU A 17 1.76 -2.05 -20.36
N THR A 18 1.06 -1.47 -19.41
CA THR A 18 0.87 -0.02 -19.30
C THR A 18 1.26 0.46 -17.91
N CYS A 19 1.72 1.69 -17.81
CA CYS A 19 1.91 2.36 -16.53
C CYS A 19 1.43 3.80 -16.59
N HIS A 20 1.12 4.35 -15.42
CA HIS A 20 0.94 5.77 -15.21
C HIS A 20 2.13 6.26 -14.39
N ILE A 21 2.63 7.44 -14.70
CA ILE A 21 3.64 8.14 -13.92
C ILE A 21 3.10 9.51 -13.54
N ASP A 22 3.42 10.01 -12.35
CA ASP A 22 2.99 11.33 -11.91
C ASP A 22 3.73 12.44 -12.66
N GLY A 23 4.96 12.18 -13.04
CA GLY A 23 5.76 13.10 -13.85
C GLY A 23 7.07 12.51 -14.33
N MET A 24 7.72 13.25 -15.25
CA MET A 24 9.05 12.95 -15.70
C MET A 24 9.85 14.26 -15.83
N TYR A 25 11.08 14.24 -15.38
CA TYR A 25 12.01 15.35 -15.55
C TYR A 25 12.59 15.37 -16.97
N SER A 26 13.15 16.49 -17.36
CA SER A 26 13.75 16.65 -18.70
C SER A 26 14.93 15.71 -18.98
N ASP A 27 15.56 15.17 -17.94
CA ASP A 27 16.64 14.18 -18.02
C ASP A 27 16.12 12.72 -18.09
N GLY A 28 14.81 12.51 -18.16
CA GLY A 28 14.18 11.19 -18.20
C GLY A 28 13.98 10.53 -16.81
N THR A 29 14.34 11.20 -15.73
CA THR A 29 14.07 10.71 -14.38
C THR A 29 12.56 10.74 -14.11
N ILE A 30 11.98 9.61 -13.63
CA ILE A 30 10.58 9.54 -13.24
C ILE A 30 10.38 10.27 -11.89
N HIS A 31 9.24 10.94 -11.75
CA HIS A 31 8.74 11.43 -10.47
C HIS A 31 7.48 10.67 -10.08
N GLU A 32 7.46 10.17 -8.84
CA GLU A 32 6.31 9.51 -8.23
C GLU A 32 6.01 10.15 -6.88
N GLY A 33 4.75 10.56 -6.67
CA GLY A 33 4.28 11.20 -5.43
C GLY A 33 3.53 10.21 -4.55
N LYS A 34 3.81 10.25 -3.25
CA LYS A 34 3.14 9.40 -2.24
C LYS A 34 2.71 10.24 -1.06
N THR A 35 1.70 9.75 -0.34
CA THR A 35 1.33 10.24 0.98
C THR A 35 1.45 9.09 1.98
N ALA A 36 1.88 9.39 3.19
CA ALA A 36 1.94 8.44 4.28
C ALA A 36 1.52 9.11 5.59
N ASN A 37 0.89 8.37 6.51
CA ASN A 37 0.78 8.85 7.88
C ASN A 37 2.12 8.61 8.61
N GLU A 38 2.34 9.34 9.69
CA GLU A 38 3.61 9.29 10.44
C GLU A 38 3.98 7.88 10.93
N ARG A 39 3.00 7.07 11.32
CA ARG A 39 3.23 5.69 11.79
C ARG A 39 3.74 4.79 10.65
N ALA A 40 3.08 4.81 9.50
CA ALA A 40 3.50 4.05 8.33
C ALA A 40 4.86 4.53 7.81
N TYR A 41 5.08 5.85 7.80
CA TYR A 41 6.35 6.42 7.41
C TYR A 41 7.51 5.87 8.27
N ARG A 42 7.39 5.95 9.60
CA ARG A 42 8.43 5.45 10.52
C ARG A 42 8.64 3.93 10.46
N ALA A 43 7.62 3.17 10.09
CA ALA A 43 7.70 1.72 10.04
C ALA A 43 8.35 1.18 8.76
N GLU A 44 8.13 1.86 7.62
CA GLU A 44 8.39 1.28 6.30
C GLU A 44 9.41 2.04 5.46
N TRP A 45 9.63 3.34 5.75
CA TRP A 45 10.53 4.19 4.99
C TRP A 45 11.88 4.30 5.67
N GLY A 46 12.95 4.42 4.88
CA GLY A 46 14.30 4.68 5.40
C GLY A 46 14.59 6.17 5.52
N ASP A 47 15.88 6.48 5.67
CA ASP A 47 16.34 7.85 5.71
C ASP A 47 16.12 8.54 4.35
N PRO A 48 15.80 9.85 4.34
CA PRO A 48 15.69 10.62 3.10
C PRO A 48 16.93 10.50 2.22
N TRP A 49 16.71 10.55 0.89
CA TRP A 49 17.76 10.43 -0.14
C TRP A 49 18.39 9.04 -0.26
N THR A 50 17.90 8.04 0.46
CA THR A 50 18.24 6.63 0.24
C THR A 50 17.28 5.99 -0.79
N ASP A 51 17.45 4.71 -1.04
CA ASP A 51 16.57 3.87 -1.87
C ASP A 51 15.55 3.06 -1.06
N ARG A 52 15.55 3.21 0.28
CA ARG A 52 14.69 2.44 1.17
C ARG A 52 13.28 3.04 1.26
N ILE A 53 12.38 2.49 0.45
CA ILE A 53 10.95 2.79 0.44
C ILE A 53 10.14 1.49 0.62
N PRO A 54 8.84 1.56 0.94
CA PRO A 54 7.99 0.37 1.02
C PRO A 54 8.07 -0.50 -0.24
N GLU A 55 8.13 -1.83 -0.06
CA GLU A 55 8.35 -2.79 -1.15
C GLU A 55 7.34 -2.65 -2.29
N ALA A 56 6.06 -2.40 -1.96
CA ALA A 56 5.03 -2.19 -2.97
C ALA A 56 5.32 -0.99 -3.89
N TYR A 57 5.88 0.09 -3.34
CA TYR A 57 6.27 1.27 -4.12
C TYR A 57 7.57 1.02 -4.90
N GLN A 58 8.49 0.22 -4.31
CA GLN A 58 9.70 -0.21 -5.02
C GLN A 58 9.32 -0.96 -6.31
N VAL A 59 8.43 -1.96 -6.21
CA VAL A 59 7.94 -2.71 -7.38
C VAL A 59 7.23 -1.79 -8.38
N GLN A 60 6.41 -0.84 -7.90
CA GLN A 60 5.71 0.11 -8.76
C GLN A 60 6.68 0.96 -9.58
N VAL A 61 7.67 1.60 -8.96
CA VAL A 61 8.60 2.47 -9.69
C VAL A 61 9.55 1.68 -10.59
N GLN A 62 9.92 0.45 -10.21
CA GLN A 62 10.68 -0.45 -11.08
C GLN A 62 9.88 -0.84 -12.33
N HIS A 63 8.56 -1.09 -12.18
CA HIS A 63 7.68 -1.32 -13.32
C HIS A 63 7.61 -0.09 -14.25
N GLN A 64 7.45 1.10 -13.67
CA GLN A 64 7.44 2.34 -14.45
C GLN A 64 8.76 2.56 -15.20
N MET A 65 9.92 2.36 -14.53
CA MET A 65 11.23 2.47 -15.16
C MET A 65 11.44 1.41 -16.25
N MET A 66 10.99 0.18 -16.01
CA MET A 66 11.05 -0.89 -17.01
C MET A 66 10.30 -0.52 -18.31
N LEU A 67 9.11 0.08 -18.20
CA LEU A 67 8.29 0.43 -19.36
C LEU A 67 8.72 1.72 -20.07
N THR A 68 9.25 2.68 -19.31
CA THR A 68 9.68 3.98 -19.87
C THR A 68 11.12 4.00 -20.33
N GLY A 69 11.92 3.01 -19.94
CA GLY A 69 13.37 3.00 -20.15
C GLY A 69 14.13 3.96 -19.21
N ALA A 70 13.48 4.55 -18.23
CA ALA A 70 14.13 5.42 -17.27
C ALA A 70 15.12 4.64 -16.40
N THR A 71 16.27 5.24 -16.13
CA THR A 71 17.32 4.63 -15.31
C THR A 71 17.22 5.01 -13.84
N ARG A 72 16.37 6.00 -13.52
CA ARG A 72 16.21 6.55 -12.17
C ARG A 72 14.78 7.07 -11.94
N ALA A 73 14.32 6.94 -10.71
CA ALA A 73 13.11 7.57 -10.24
C ALA A 73 13.38 8.37 -8.95
N ILE A 74 12.66 9.46 -8.76
CA ILE A 74 12.56 10.19 -7.48
C ILE A 74 11.17 9.94 -6.92
N VAL A 75 11.10 9.29 -5.76
CA VAL A 75 9.86 9.08 -5.01
C VAL A 75 9.78 10.16 -3.94
N SER A 76 8.76 10.99 -4.03
CA SER A 76 8.49 12.06 -3.06
C SER A 76 7.35 11.63 -2.14
N VAL A 77 7.53 11.70 -0.83
CA VAL A 77 6.48 11.37 0.13
C VAL A 77 6.13 12.60 0.98
N LEU A 78 4.83 12.90 1.04
CA LEU A 78 4.26 13.83 1.99
C LEU A 78 3.79 13.05 3.21
N VAL A 79 4.44 13.30 4.36
CA VAL A 79 4.07 12.67 5.62
C VAL A 79 3.02 13.51 6.32
N LEU A 80 1.83 12.94 6.49
CA LEU A 80 0.71 13.61 7.16
C LEU A 80 0.77 13.38 8.66
N PRO A 81 0.56 14.40 9.50
CA PRO A 81 0.51 14.26 10.95
C PRO A 81 -0.65 13.36 11.38
N ARG A 82 -0.57 12.84 12.60
CA ARG A 82 -1.47 11.78 13.13
C ARG A 82 -2.93 12.21 13.30
N SER A 83 -3.20 13.49 13.48
CA SER A 83 -4.54 14.02 13.68
C SER A 83 -5.04 14.69 12.41
N GLN A 84 -5.86 13.95 11.63
CA GLN A 84 -6.69 14.59 10.60
C GLN A 84 -7.66 15.61 11.19
N ASP A 85 -7.98 15.51 12.48
CA ASP A 85 -8.89 16.42 13.20
C ASP A 85 -8.31 17.83 13.42
N GLU A 86 -6.98 17.98 13.48
CA GLU A 86 -6.35 19.29 13.67
C GLU A 86 -6.18 20.08 12.36
N MET A 87 -6.09 19.40 11.22
CA MET A 87 -5.91 20.06 9.92
C MET A 87 -7.22 20.25 9.12
N GLY A 88 -8.32 19.63 9.53
CA GLY A 88 -9.57 19.58 8.77
C GLY A 88 -9.39 18.82 7.46
N ASP A 89 -10.43 18.14 6.96
CA ASP A 89 -10.35 17.47 5.65
C ASP A 89 -10.17 18.52 4.53
N PRO A 90 -9.00 18.58 3.88
CA PRO A 90 -8.79 19.57 2.79
C PRO A 90 -9.74 19.33 1.62
N ARG A 91 -10.34 18.14 1.51
CA ARG A 91 -11.35 17.81 0.48
C ARG A 91 -12.72 18.39 0.80
N ALA A 92 -12.99 18.65 2.10
CA ALA A 92 -14.26 19.23 2.52
C ALA A 92 -14.44 20.70 2.10
N LYS A 93 -13.35 21.39 1.74
CA LYS A 93 -13.37 22.82 1.35
C LYS A 93 -13.27 23.09 -0.15
N GLY A 94 -13.12 22.05 -0.98
CA GLY A 94 -13.07 22.21 -2.44
C GLY A 94 -11.86 22.97 -3.00
N ASP A 95 -10.93 23.38 -2.14
CA ASP A 95 -9.74 24.13 -2.54
C ASP A 95 -8.59 23.17 -2.85
N ALA A 96 -8.03 23.27 -4.06
CA ALA A 96 -6.77 22.65 -4.38
C ALA A 96 -5.71 23.12 -3.38
N PHE A 97 -4.89 22.21 -2.87
CA PHE A 97 -3.76 22.54 -1.99
C PHE A 97 -2.96 23.69 -2.62
N PRO A 98 -2.88 24.87 -2.03
CA PRO A 98 -2.03 25.93 -2.54
C PRO A 98 -0.58 25.45 -2.54
N GLY A 99 0.19 25.75 -3.59
CA GLY A 99 1.61 25.41 -3.65
C GLY A 99 2.40 25.89 -2.42
N GLU A 100 1.93 26.94 -1.78
CA GLU A 100 2.46 27.49 -0.51
C GLU A 100 2.39 26.50 0.66
N LEU A 101 1.35 25.65 0.75
CA LEU A 101 1.26 24.66 1.81
C LEU A 101 2.25 23.50 1.59
N ALA A 102 2.51 23.12 0.34
CA ALA A 102 3.52 22.12 0.03
C ALA A 102 4.93 22.61 0.41
N PHE A 103 5.21 23.89 0.19
CA PHE A 103 6.46 24.53 0.64
C PHE A 103 6.55 24.61 2.16
N ALA A 104 5.48 25.02 2.83
CA ALA A 104 5.44 25.09 4.30
C ALA A 104 5.64 23.69 4.93
N LEU A 105 5.02 22.65 4.37
CA LEU A 105 5.20 21.28 4.84
C LEU A 105 6.62 20.75 4.58
N ALA A 106 7.27 21.16 3.49
CA ALA A 106 8.66 20.80 3.22
C ALA A 106 9.63 21.46 4.23
N GLU A 107 9.37 22.72 4.62
CA GLU A 107 10.17 23.44 5.61
C GLU A 107 10.07 22.85 7.01
N ILE A 108 8.91 22.29 7.40
CA ILE A 108 8.72 21.64 8.71
C ILE A 108 9.10 20.15 8.70
N GLY A 109 9.70 19.66 7.62
CA GLY A 109 10.28 18.31 7.55
C GLY A 109 9.30 17.17 7.25
N TYR A 110 8.06 17.49 6.89
CA TYR A 110 7.07 16.48 6.51
C TYR A 110 7.13 16.03 5.03
N PHE A 111 8.09 16.53 4.26
CA PHE A 111 8.29 16.17 2.87
C PHE A 111 9.68 15.56 2.68
N HIS A 112 9.73 14.34 2.17
CA HIS A 112 10.97 13.60 1.97
C HIS A 112 11.05 13.04 0.55
N GLN A 113 12.28 12.83 0.07
CA GLN A 113 12.56 12.28 -1.25
C GLN A 113 13.50 11.09 -1.16
N TYR A 114 13.34 10.16 -2.10
CA TYR A 114 14.09 8.93 -2.22
C TYR A 114 14.54 8.75 -3.66
N ILE A 115 15.74 8.21 -3.86
CA ILE A 115 16.33 8.01 -5.19
C ILE A 115 16.39 6.53 -5.46
N ILE A 116 15.62 6.09 -6.44
CA ILE A 116 15.55 4.69 -6.85
C ILE A 116 16.23 4.54 -8.19
N ASN A 117 17.21 3.66 -8.29
CA ASN A 117 17.84 3.31 -9.55
C ASN A 117 17.18 2.09 -10.17
N ALA A 118 17.18 2.01 -11.49
CA ALA A 118 16.65 0.87 -12.22
C ALA A 118 17.45 -0.41 -11.90
N GLU A 119 16.75 -1.51 -11.68
CA GLU A 119 17.33 -2.82 -11.39
C GLU A 119 17.05 -3.81 -12.54
N PRO A 120 17.96 -3.94 -13.52
CA PRO A 120 17.73 -4.79 -14.71
C PRO A 120 17.41 -6.24 -14.38
N ASN A 121 17.98 -6.79 -13.30
CA ASN A 121 17.66 -8.16 -12.86
C ASN A 121 16.21 -8.28 -12.38
N LEU A 122 15.74 -7.31 -11.60
CA LEU A 122 14.34 -7.26 -11.15
C LEU A 122 13.40 -7.07 -12.34
N HIS A 123 13.73 -6.19 -13.29
CA HIS A 123 12.94 -6.01 -14.53
C HIS A 123 12.77 -7.33 -15.29
N ARG A 124 13.84 -8.13 -15.42
CA ARG A 124 13.79 -9.45 -16.06
C ARG A 124 12.87 -10.43 -15.33
N ILE A 125 12.93 -10.45 -13.98
CA ILE A 125 12.05 -11.28 -13.14
C ILE A 125 10.59 -10.84 -13.31
N MET A 126 10.33 -9.54 -13.28
CA MET A 126 9.00 -8.98 -13.48
C MET A 126 8.43 -9.33 -14.86
N THR A 127 9.24 -9.17 -15.91
CA THR A 127 8.82 -9.53 -17.30
C THR A 127 8.43 -11.00 -17.38
N ALA A 128 9.23 -11.91 -16.82
CA ALA A 128 8.91 -13.34 -16.81
C ALA A 128 7.64 -13.65 -16.01
N ALA A 129 7.42 -12.96 -14.89
CA ALA A 129 6.21 -13.12 -14.09
C ALA A 129 4.96 -12.63 -14.84
N TYR A 130 5.04 -11.49 -15.53
CA TYR A 130 3.94 -10.98 -16.36
C TYR A 130 3.63 -11.88 -17.55
N ASP A 131 4.65 -12.44 -18.22
CA ASP A 131 4.45 -13.40 -19.30
C ASP A 131 3.74 -14.65 -18.80
N ARG A 132 4.21 -15.22 -17.69
CA ARG A 132 3.57 -16.39 -17.08
C ARG A 132 2.11 -16.09 -16.73
N PHE A 133 1.84 -14.95 -16.09
CA PHE A 133 0.48 -14.54 -15.74
C PHE A 133 -0.40 -14.43 -16.99
N ARG A 134 0.12 -13.80 -18.04
CA ARG A 134 -0.60 -13.67 -19.32
C ARG A 134 -0.92 -15.03 -19.94
N GLN A 135 0.07 -15.93 -20.02
CA GLN A 135 -0.11 -17.22 -20.67
C GLN A 135 -1.07 -18.12 -19.89
N VAL A 136 -0.92 -18.18 -18.59
CA VAL A 136 -1.70 -19.10 -17.73
C VAL A 136 -3.07 -18.51 -17.40
N ASN A 137 -3.10 -17.25 -16.92
CA ASN A 137 -4.30 -16.71 -16.30
C ASN A 137 -5.19 -15.95 -17.30
N ILE A 138 -4.60 -15.28 -18.31
CA ILE A 138 -5.37 -14.52 -19.29
C ILE A 138 -5.70 -15.40 -20.51
N ILE A 139 -4.70 -15.95 -21.16
CA ILE A 139 -4.89 -16.76 -22.40
C ILE A 139 -5.44 -18.14 -22.05
N GLY A 140 -4.91 -18.76 -21.01
CA GLY A 140 -5.36 -20.08 -20.54
C GLY A 140 -6.65 -20.05 -19.73
N GLU A 141 -7.17 -18.86 -19.42
CA GLU A 141 -8.40 -18.65 -18.63
C GLU A 141 -8.39 -19.39 -17.27
N ILE A 142 -7.20 -19.64 -16.71
CA ILE A 142 -7.04 -20.28 -15.41
C ILE A 142 -6.94 -19.18 -14.35
N PRO A 143 -7.94 -19.02 -13.47
CA PRO A 143 -7.84 -18.03 -12.39
C PRO A 143 -6.61 -18.28 -11.51
N PRO A 144 -5.93 -17.22 -11.03
CA PRO A 144 -4.86 -17.38 -10.06
C PRO A 144 -5.40 -18.01 -8.77
N GLU A 145 -4.55 -18.78 -8.07
CA GLU A 145 -4.89 -19.32 -6.76
C GLU A 145 -5.27 -18.19 -5.79
N PRO A 146 -6.40 -18.33 -5.08
CA PRO A 146 -6.83 -17.33 -4.12
C PRO A 146 -5.84 -17.23 -2.97
N ARG A 147 -5.46 -16.01 -2.60
CA ARG A 147 -4.46 -15.75 -1.57
C ARG A 147 -5.07 -15.51 -0.18
N ASP A 148 -6.30 -15.04 -0.16
CA ASP A 148 -6.98 -14.64 1.07
C ASP A 148 -8.51 -14.89 1.01
N ILE A 149 -9.19 -14.58 2.13
CA ILE A 149 -10.63 -14.72 2.24
C ILE A 149 -11.40 -13.84 1.25
N PRO A 150 -11.03 -12.56 0.99
CA PRO A 150 -11.63 -11.75 -0.05
C PRO A 150 -11.57 -12.37 -1.45
N ASP A 151 -10.45 -12.93 -1.84
CA ASP A 151 -10.30 -13.62 -3.14
C ASP A 151 -11.19 -14.86 -3.23
N LEU A 152 -11.21 -15.69 -2.17
CA LEU A 152 -12.11 -16.85 -2.08
C LEU A 152 -13.58 -16.42 -2.19
N LYS A 153 -13.98 -15.34 -1.51
CA LYS A 153 -15.36 -14.84 -1.59
C LYS A 153 -15.73 -14.39 -3.00
N ARG A 154 -14.81 -13.80 -3.77
CA ARG A 154 -15.05 -13.42 -5.18
C ARG A 154 -15.29 -14.64 -6.06
N LEU A 155 -14.58 -15.74 -5.83
CA LEU A 155 -14.78 -17.00 -6.55
C LEU A 155 -16.11 -17.69 -6.18
N LEU A 156 -16.60 -17.47 -4.95
CA LEU A 156 -17.83 -18.07 -4.43
C LEU A 156 -19.11 -17.24 -4.71
N VAL A 157 -19.03 -16.19 -5.52
CA VAL A 157 -20.13 -15.21 -5.75
C VAL A 157 -21.44 -15.84 -6.25
N HIS A 158 -21.41 -17.07 -6.79
CA HIS A 158 -22.63 -17.77 -7.20
C HIS A 158 -22.58 -19.25 -6.81
N PRO A 159 -22.70 -19.60 -5.49
CA PRO A 159 -22.90 -21.01 -5.15
C PRO A 159 -24.26 -21.45 -5.69
N VAL A 160 -24.27 -22.28 -6.72
CA VAL A 160 -25.47 -22.91 -7.22
C VAL A 160 -25.76 -24.12 -6.31
N GLY A 161 -26.66 -23.94 -5.35
CA GLY A 161 -27.16 -25.01 -4.49
C GLY A 161 -26.68 -24.96 -3.04
N THR A 162 -27.21 -25.85 -2.23
CA THR A 162 -26.80 -26.05 -0.83
C THR A 162 -25.68 -27.09 -0.79
N VAL A 163 -24.51 -26.71 -0.24
CA VAL A 163 -23.44 -27.66 0.04
C VAL A 163 -23.66 -28.22 1.44
N ILE A 164 -23.76 -29.54 1.55
CA ILE A 164 -23.81 -30.23 2.85
C ILE A 164 -22.38 -30.21 3.40
N ALA A 165 -22.21 -29.67 4.62
CA ALA A 165 -20.93 -29.67 5.30
C ALA A 165 -20.54 -31.13 5.63
N ASP A 166 -19.34 -31.53 5.28
CA ASP A 166 -18.75 -32.77 5.72
C ASP A 166 -18.15 -32.65 7.13
N GLU A 167 -17.71 -33.76 7.71
CA GLU A 167 -17.13 -33.79 9.07
C GLU A 167 -15.90 -32.84 9.20
N GLN A 168 -15.18 -32.60 8.12
CA GLN A 168 -14.02 -31.72 8.13
C GLN A 168 -14.44 -30.25 8.28
N VAL A 169 -15.46 -29.83 7.56
CA VAL A 169 -16.03 -28.49 7.64
C VAL A 169 -16.66 -28.24 9.00
N GLU A 170 -17.32 -29.28 9.57
CA GLU A 170 -17.86 -29.19 10.93
C GLU A 170 -16.77 -28.98 11.98
N ARG A 171 -15.66 -29.74 11.90
CA ARG A 171 -14.49 -29.59 12.78
C ARG A 171 -13.91 -28.18 12.70
N TRP A 172 -13.65 -27.69 11.47
CA TRP A 172 -13.14 -26.33 11.27
C TRP A 172 -14.09 -25.27 11.80
N SER A 173 -15.40 -25.46 11.66
CA SER A 173 -16.41 -24.54 12.18
C SER A 173 -16.42 -24.49 13.70
N GLN A 174 -16.25 -25.63 14.38
CA GLN A 174 -16.14 -25.72 15.83
C GLN A 174 -14.87 -25.05 16.35
N GLU A 175 -13.73 -25.34 15.71
CA GLU A 175 -12.44 -24.69 16.02
C GLU A 175 -12.50 -23.19 15.84
N LEU A 176 -13.08 -22.69 14.74
CA LEU A 176 -13.26 -21.28 14.49
C LEU A 176 -14.13 -20.59 15.56
N ARG A 177 -15.18 -21.26 16.03
CA ARG A 177 -16.01 -20.76 17.14
C ARG A 177 -15.20 -20.65 18.42
N ALA A 178 -14.46 -21.69 18.79
CA ALA A 178 -13.61 -21.69 19.98
C ALA A 178 -12.58 -20.55 19.96
N ILE A 179 -11.91 -20.36 18.82
CA ILE A 179 -10.95 -19.25 18.63
C ILE A 179 -11.64 -17.86 18.78
N ARG A 180 -12.83 -17.70 18.22
CA ARG A 180 -13.59 -16.44 18.38
C ARG A 180 -13.98 -16.16 19.81
N ASP A 181 -14.41 -17.18 20.56
CA ASP A 181 -14.76 -17.05 21.97
C ASP A 181 -13.52 -16.69 22.82
N GLU A 182 -12.35 -17.23 22.47
CA GLU A 182 -11.10 -16.87 23.11
C GLU A 182 -10.66 -15.45 22.79
N LEU A 183 -10.71 -15.03 21.53
CA LEU A 183 -10.42 -13.66 21.10
C LEU A 183 -11.31 -12.65 21.80
N LYS A 184 -12.60 -12.98 21.99
CA LYS A 184 -13.53 -12.12 22.75
C LYS A 184 -13.09 -11.98 24.20
N ARG A 185 -12.77 -13.10 24.89
CA ARG A 185 -12.29 -13.07 26.28
C ARG A 185 -11.01 -12.25 26.45
N VAL A 186 -10.05 -12.42 25.51
CA VAL A 186 -8.80 -11.65 25.53
C VAL A 186 -9.07 -10.16 25.27
N GLY A 187 -9.96 -9.83 24.33
CA GLY A 187 -10.37 -8.46 24.07
C GLY A 187 -11.07 -7.80 25.28
N ASP A 188 -11.95 -8.51 25.95
CA ASP A 188 -12.62 -8.04 27.18
C ASP A 188 -11.58 -7.78 28.29
N ARG A 189 -10.60 -8.69 28.45
CA ARG A 189 -9.52 -8.51 29.43
C ARG A 189 -8.59 -7.34 29.10
N GLU A 190 -8.28 -7.14 27.84
CA GLU A 190 -7.53 -5.96 27.38
C GLU A 190 -8.26 -4.65 27.72
N ALA A 191 -9.58 -4.60 27.50
CA ALA A 191 -10.39 -3.42 27.81
C ALA A 191 -10.46 -3.14 29.33
N GLU A 192 -10.59 -4.19 30.15
CA GLU A 192 -10.52 -4.08 31.61
C GLU A 192 -9.17 -3.48 32.06
N LEU A 193 -8.06 -4.06 31.61
CA LEU A 193 -6.71 -3.59 31.96
C LEU A 193 -6.47 -2.14 31.53
N LYS A 194 -6.91 -1.75 30.35
CA LYS A 194 -6.85 -0.35 29.91
C LYS A 194 -7.62 0.57 30.84
N THR A 195 -8.80 0.12 31.29
CA THR A 195 -9.63 0.88 32.23
C THR A 195 -8.96 1.01 33.61
N GLU A 196 -8.36 -0.07 34.12
CA GLU A 196 -7.61 -0.06 35.37
C GLU A 196 -6.40 0.88 35.31
N ILE A 197 -5.63 0.83 34.23
CA ILE A 197 -4.48 1.73 34.00
C ILE A 197 -4.94 3.19 33.99
N LEU A 198 -5.99 3.51 33.25
CA LEU A 198 -6.49 4.89 33.17
C LEU A 198 -7.00 5.40 34.52
N ARG A 199 -7.68 4.56 35.32
CA ARG A 199 -8.11 4.91 36.68
C ARG A 199 -6.89 5.20 37.54
N TYR A 200 -5.91 4.32 37.58
CA TYR A 200 -4.70 4.50 38.34
C TYR A 200 -3.95 5.81 37.96
N MET A 201 -3.80 6.07 36.67
CA MET A 201 -3.15 7.32 36.20
C MET A 201 -3.93 8.56 36.61
N ARG A 202 -5.26 8.53 36.57
CA ARG A 202 -6.10 9.64 37.05
C ARG A 202 -5.88 9.89 38.52
N ASP A 203 -5.90 8.84 39.31
CA ASP A 203 -5.79 8.93 40.77
C ASP A 203 -4.38 9.44 41.20
N CYS A 204 -3.33 9.08 40.45
CA CYS A 204 -1.99 9.62 40.65
C CYS A 204 -1.90 11.11 40.26
N SER A 205 -2.60 11.55 39.21
CA SER A 205 -2.59 12.97 38.79
C SER A 205 -3.40 13.91 39.67
N MET A 206 -4.21 13.37 40.58
CA MET A 206 -5.01 14.14 41.56
C MET A 206 -4.36 14.19 42.96
N ALA A 207 -3.20 13.54 43.14
CA ALA A 207 -2.49 13.46 44.42
C ALA A 207 -1.36 14.54 44.57
N ASP A 208 -1.14 15.36 43.58
CA ASP A 208 -0.29 16.55 43.55
C ASP A 208 -1.16 17.81 43.67
#